data_9c77845f9d4570fef1a6468e01e99f1e
#
_entry.id   9c77845f9d4570fef1a6468e01e99f1e
#
_cell.length_a   1.000
_cell.length_b   1.000
_cell.length_c   1.000
_cell.angle_alpha   90.00
_cell.angle_beta   90.00
_cell.angle_gamma   90.00
#
_symmetry.space_group_name_H-M   'P 1'
#
loop_
_entity.id
_entity.type
_entity.pdbx_description
1 polymer ?
#
loop_
_entity_poly.entity_id
_entity_poly.type
_entity_poly.pdbx_seq_one_letter_code
_entity_poly.pdbx_strand_id
1 'polypeptide(L)'
;NSSDGGIVWFGSSSFLEDGFGNAFAGKYESVFCVNHGSPEERLEAFENAVRTGYASTMSPSALEYRMQRGLAFQDEQMAVLVQRVSGSYQGSLYFPSAAGVGYSCSAYRWSRNMDPAAGMLRIVAGLGTRAVDRTENDYPRLANLDRPAASLHATTAQKHQFSQRKLDVLDTEQNCLRSVNADDLMDLWPLWYKKAVMERDYEAEEACRRMNRYRQVWFVTCQKLLENQVFTSLMQDVLKTLERAYENPVDIEYTVNLDESGDFVVNLLQCRPLYTGTSGGRIRLPRLNQRDIFFCLLYT
;
A
#
# COMPACT_ATOMS: atom_id res chain seq x y z
N ASN A 1 -33.40 11.04 -4.40
CA ASN A 1 -32.37 11.50 -5.36
C ASN A 1 -31.16 11.93 -4.55
N SER A 2 -30.40 10.98 -4.04
CA SER A 2 -29.08 11.27 -3.48
C SER A 2 -28.13 11.43 -4.66
N SER A 3 -27.72 12.66 -4.93
CA SER A 3 -26.58 12.97 -5.78
C SER A 3 -25.30 12.62 -5.01
N ASP A 4 -25.08 11.34 -4.78
CA ASP A 4 -23.82 10.84 -4.22
C ASP A 4 -22.75 10.99 -5.31
N GLY A 5 -22.15 12.17 -5.34
CA GLY A 5 -20.91 12.39 -6.07
C GLY A 5 -19.84 11.58 -5.37
N GLY A 6 -19.57 10.36 -5.87
CA GLY A 6 -18.62 9.47 -5.24
C GLY A 6 -17.25 10.12 -5.13
N ILE A 7 -16.53 9.83 -4.04
CA ILE A 7 -15.13 10.23 -3.84
C ILE A 7 -14.30 9.68 -5.00
N VAL A 8 -13.45 10.50 -5.58
CA VAL A 8 -12.66 10.13 -6.75
C VAL A 8 -11.16 10.31 -6.49
N TRP A 9 -10.39 9.45 -7.07
CA TRP A 9 -8.94 9.50 -7.10
C TRP A 9 -8.47 9.80 -8.53
N PHE A 10 -7.49 10.66 -8.64
CA PHE A 10 -6.82 11.02 -9.88
C PHE A 10 -5.42 10.45 -9.84
N GLY A 11 -5.12 9.53 -10.74
CA GLY A 11 -3.79 8.98 -10.92
C GLY A 11 -3.20 9.40 -12.26
N SER A 12 -1.91 9.55 -12.26
CA SER A 12 -1.15 9.64 -13.50
C SER A 12 -1.11 8.27 -14.19
N SER A 13 -1.15 8.29 -15.51
CA SER A 13 -0.82 7.14 -16.35
C SER A 13 0.00 7.65 -17.50
N SER A 14 1.27 7.33 -17.49
CA SER A 14 2.19 7.76 -18.54
C SER A 14 2.99 6.59 -19.08
N PHE A 15 3.45 6.72 -20.32
CA PHE A 15 4.25 5.69 -20.95
C PHE A 15 5.57 5.44 -20.21
N LEU A 16 6.14 6.45 -19.55
CA LEU A 16 7.37 6.31 -18.78
C LEU A 16 7.12 5.66 -17.41
N GLU A 17 5.95 5.84 -16.82
CA GLU A 17 5.58 5.28 -15.50
C GLU A 17 5.16 3.83 -15.59
N ASP A 18 4.33 3.50 -16.58
CA ASP A 18 3.69 2.20 -16.71
C ASP A 18 4.38 1.27 -17.72
N GLY A 19 5.48 1.71 -18.31
CA GLY A 19 6.21 0.98 -19.37
C GLY A 19 7.16 -0.08 -18.84
N PHE A 20 7.39 -1.11 -19.67
CA PHE A 20 8.39 -2.14 -19.38
C PHE A 20 9.80 -1.54 -19.24
N GLY A 21 10.52 -1.92 -18.21
CA GLY A 21 11.93 -1.57 -18.03
C GLY A 21 12.20 -0.27 -17.27
N ASN A 22 11.18 0.45 -16.83
CA ASN A 22 11.31 1.67 -16.05
C ASN A 22 10.72 1.49 -14.64
N ALA A 23 11.45 1.93 -13.62
CA ALA A 23 10.95 2.00 -12.24
C ALA A 23 10.60 3.46 -11.91
N PHE A 24 9.57 3.99 -12.56
CA PHE A 24 9.17 5.40 -12.47
C PHE A 24 8.08 5.65 -11.42
N ALA A 25 7.61 4.61 -10.75
CA ALA A 25 6.51 4.68 -9.78
C ALA A 25 6.71 5.77 -8.71
N GLY A 26 5.66 6.53 -8.42
CA GLY A 26 5.67 7.58 -7.38
C GLY A 26 6.42 8.85 -7.75
N LYS A 27 6.65 9.12 -9.03
CA LYS A 27 7.26 10.38 -9.50
C LYS A 27 6.24 11.43 -9.92
N TYR A 28 5.07 10.99 -10.29
CA TYR A 28 3.95 11.86 -10.62
C TYR A 28 2.95 11.91 -9.48
N GLU A 29 2.28 13.05 -9.34
CA GLU A 29 1.34 13.28 -8.25
C GLU A 29 0.00 12.61 -8.51
N SER A 30 -0.52 11.97 -7.47
CA SER A 30 -1.88 11.45 -7.40
C SER A 30 -2.70 12.27 -6.41
N VAL A 31 -3.95 12.57 -6.76
CA VAL A 31 -4.80 13.46 -5.95
C VAL A 31 -6.10 12.75 -5.58
N PHE A 32 -6.47 12.82 -4.31
CA PHE A 32 -7.79 12.42 -3.84
C PHE A 32 -8.71 13.63 -3.78
N CYS A 33 -9.86 13.55 -4.41
CA CYS A 33 -10.94 14.53 -4.29
C CYS A 33 -12.11 13.91 -3.54
N VAL A 34 -12.44 14.46 -2.39
CA VAL A 34 -13.57 14.00 -1.58
C VAL A 34 -14.91 14.29 -2.28
N ASN A 35 -14.90 15.22 -3.25
CA ASN A 35 -16.04 15.51 -4.12
C ASN A 35 -17.30 15.95 -3.34
N HIS A 36 -17.08 16.74 -2.29
CA HIS A 36 -18.11 17.33 -1.45
C HIS A 36 -18.27 18.83 -1.72
N GLY A 37 -19.45 19.40 -1.46
CA GLY A 37 -19.73 20.82 -1.69
C GLY A 37 -20.64 21.07 -2.88
N SER A 38 -20.73 22.33 -3.30
CA SER A 38 -21.52 22.75 -4.48
C SER A 38 -20.95 22.16 -5.78
N PRO A 39 -21.73 22.10 -6.87
CA PRO A 39 -21.22 21.65 -8.17
C PRO A 39 -20.00 22.46 -8.64
N GLU A 40 -19.95 23.75 -8.35
CA GLU A 40 -18.85 24.65 -8.72
C GLU A 40 -17.58 24.32 -7.94
N GLU A 41 -17.69 24.13 -6.62
CA GLU A 41 -16.56 23.71 -5.77
C GLU A 41 -16.01 22.34 -6.18
N ARG A 42 -16.91 21.42 -6.52
CA ARG A 42 -16.51 20.08 -7.01
C ARG A 42 -15.80 20.14 -8.35
N LEU A 43 -16.26 20.98 -9.28
CA LEU A 43 -15.63 21.22 -10.56
C LEU A 43 -14.23 21.82 -10.39
N GLU A 44 -14.11 22.85 -9.54
CA GLU A 44 -12.83 23.48 -9.23
C GLU A 44 -11.83 22.49 -8.64
N ALA A 45 -12.26 21.65 -7.68
CA ALA A 45 -11.42 20.59 -7.09
C ALA A 45 -10.96 19.60 -8.16
N PHE A 46 -11.86 19.19 -9.07
CA PHE A 46 -11.55 18.32 -10.20
C PHE A 46 -10.50 18.95 -11.13
N GLU A 47 -10.72 20.18 -11.57
CA GLU A 47 -9.79 20.89 -12.45
C GLU A 47 -8.41 21.08 -11.81
N ASN A 48 -8.37 21.38 -10.50
CA ASN A 48 -7.11 21.52 -9.76
C ASN A 48 -6.37 20.17 -9.65
N ALA A 49 -7.08 19.07 -9.43
CA ALA A 49 -6.46 17.73 -9.43
C ALA A 49 -5.84 17.40 -10.79
N VAL A 50 -6.54 17.67 -11.88
CA VAL A 50 -6.02 17.47 -13.25
C VAL A 50 -4.80 18.35 -13.50
N ARG A 51 -4.85 19.64 -13.14
CA ARG A 51 -3.71 20.56 -13.28
C ARG A 51 -2.49 20.06 -12.47
N THR A 52 -2.71 19.56 -11.25
CA THR A 52 -1.65 19.00 -10.39
C THR A 52 -1.00 17.79 -11.05
N GLY A 53 -1.82 16.86 -11.58
CA GLY A 53 -1.31 15.70 -12.32
C GLY A 53 -0.41 16.10 -13.49
N TYR A 54 -0.88 16.99 -14.36
CA TYR A 54 -0.07 17.47 -15.48
C TYR A 54 1.18 18.23 -15.02
N ALA A 55 1.07 19.11 -14.02
CA ALA A 55 2.20 19.89 -13.50
C ALA A 55 3.30 18.99 -12.91
N SER A 56 2.93 17.83 -12.37
CA SER A 56 3.87 16.88 -11.76
C SER A 56 4.89 16.31 -12.76
N THR A 57 4.57 16.28 -14.06
CA THR A 57 5.51 15.87 -15.11
C THR A 57 6.76 16.75 -15.18
N MET A 58 6.62 18.00 -14.72
CA MET A 58 7.70 19.00 -14.68
C MET A 58 8.29 19.17 -13.27
N SER A 59 7.96 18.29 -12.34
CA SER A 59 8.54 18.33 -11.01
C SER A 59 10.05 18.08 -11.03
N PRO A 60 10.84 18.67 -10.12
CA PRO A 60 12.28 18.46 -10.07
C PRO A 60 12.66 16.98 -10.02
N SER A 61 11.94 16.16 -9.23
CA SER A 61 12.19 14.73 -9.10
C SER A 61 11.91 13.94 -10.39
N ALA A 62 10.87 14.32 -11.14
CA ALA A 62 10.56 13.71 -12.43
C ALA A 62 11.60 14.06 -13.50
N LEU A 63 11.99 15.33 -13.56
CA LEU A 63 13.01 15.80 -14.50
C LEU A 63 14.39 15.18 -14.20
N GLU A 64 14.80 15.13 -12.94
CA GLU A 64 16.07 14.52 -12.54
C GLU A 64 16.10 13.03 -12.90
N TYR A 65 15.03 12.28 -12.62
CA TYR A 65 14.94 10.89 -13.00
C TYR A 65 15.05 10.68 -14.52
N ARG A 66 14.33 11.50 -15.32
CA ARG A 66 14.41 11.46 -16.79
C ARG A 66 15.82 11.73 -17.29
N MET A 67 16.52 12.69 -16.68
CA MET A 67 17.93 12.99 -17.02
C MET A 67 18.84 11.80 -16.69
N GLN A 68 18.72 11.21 -15.51
CA GLN A 68 19.53 10.07 -15.07
C GLN A 68 19.33 8.82 -15.94
N ARG A 69 18.15 8.67 -16.53
CA ARG A 69 17.80 7.55 -17.40
C ARG A 69 18.02 7.82 -18.90
N GLY A 70 18.52 8.99 -19.27
CA GLY A 70 18.69 9.37 -20.67
C GLY A 70 17.37 9.64 -21.41
N LEU A 71 16.29 9.88 -20.66
CA LEU A 71 14.94 10.13 -21.19
C LEU A 71 14.59 11.62 -21.25
N ALA A 72 15.57 12.52 -21.01
CA ALA A 72 15.34 13.96 -20.90
C ALA A 72 14.73 14.59 -22.16
N PHE A 73 15.03 14.02 -23.32
CA PHE A 73 14.55 14.51 -24.62
C PHE A 73 13.41 13.65 -25.21
N GLN A 74 12.94 12.65 -24.47
CA GLN A 74 11.77 11.89 -24.90
C GLN A 74 10.50 12.65 -24.57
N ASP A 75 9.55 12.59 -25.47
CA ASP A 75 8.23 13.15 -25.29
C ASP A 75 7.49 12.41 -24.18
N GLU A 76 6.92 13.14 -23.23
CA GLU A 76 6.15 12.60 -22.14
C GLU A 76 4.67 12.92 -22.36
N GLN A 77 3.89 11.87 -22.58
CA GLN A 77 2.44 11.99 -22.74
C GLN A 77 1.75 11.46 -21.49
N MET A 78 1.14 12.38 -20.75
CA MET A 78 0.41 12.07 -19.53
C MET A 78 -1.08 11.88 -19.84
N ALA A 79 -1.60 10.71 -19.49
CA ALA A 79 -3.03 10.51 -19.34
C ALA A 79 -3.41 10.61 -17.85
N VAL A 80 -4.58 11.10 -17.56
CA VAL A 80 -5.13 11.17 -16.20
C VAL A 80 -6.20 10.11 -16.05
N LEU A 81 -5.98 9.15 -15.15
CA LEU A 81 -6.95 8.14 -14.79
C LEU A 81 -7.80 8.67 -13.63
N VAL A 82 -9.11 8.68 -13.81
CA VAL A 82 -10.06 9.09 -12.77
C VAL A 82 -10.83 7.85 -12.30
N GLN A 83 -10.65 7.50 -11.03
CA GLN A 83 -11.29 6.32 -10.46
C GLN A 83 -12.13 6.71 -9.24
N ARG A 84 -13.25 6.01 -9.05
CA ARG A 84 -14.01 6.08 -7.82
C ARG A 84 -13.22 5.37 -6.72
N VAL A 85 -13.03 6.05 -5.58
CA VAL A 85 -12.38 5.43 -4.41
C VAL A 85 -13.31 4.38 -3.82
N SER A 86 -12.77 3.18 -3.65
CA SER A 86 -13.45 2.09 -2.95
C SER A 86 -13.30 2.28 -1.44
N GLY A 87 -14.35 2.08 -0.68
CA GLY A 87 -14.34 2.22 0.77
C GLY A 87 -15.75 2.25 1.38
N SER A 88 -15.79 2.50 2.67
CA SER A 88 -17.02 2.69 3.44
C SER A 88 -16.88 3.84 4.42
N TYR A 89 -18.00 4.42 4.81
CA TYR A 89 -18.06 5.49 5.80
C TYR A 89 -17.89 4.95 7.22
N GLN A 90 -17.03 5.59 7.99
CA GLN A 90 -16.86 5.40 9.43
C GLN A 90 -17.01 6.79 10.09
N GLY A 91 -18.22 7.17 10.42
CA GLY A 91 -18.55 8.57 10.75
C GLY A 91 -18.35 9.49 9.55
N SER A 92 -17.55 10.56 9.72
CA SER A 92 -17.16 11.48 8.65
C SER A 92 -15.96 11.00 7.82
N LEU A 93 -15.34 9.88 8.19
CA LEU A 93 -14.19 9.34 7.50
C LEU A 93 -14.62 8.30 6.47
N TYR A 94 -13.93 8.28 5.33
CA TYR A 94 -14.17 7.32 4.26
C TYR A 94 -12.87 6.64 3.86
N PHE A 95 -12.84 5.31 3.90
CA PHE A 95 -11.67 4.50 3.54
C PHE A 95 -12.05 3.02 3.34
N PRO A 96 -11.26 2.23 2.60
CA PRO A 96 -11.42 0.78 2.51
C PRO A 96 -11.00 0.09 3.81
N SER A 97 -11.54 -1.08 4.10
CA SER A 97 -11.16 -1.87 5.29
C SER A 97 -9.67 -2.18 5.32
N ALA A 98 -9.11 -2.51 4.17
CA ALA A 98 -7.67 -2.68 3.96
C ALA A 98 -7.32 -2.33 2.52
N ALA A 99 -6.05 -2.05 2.27
CA ALA A 99 -5.53 -1.81 0.95
C ALA A 99 -4.07 -2.28 0.87
N GLY A 100 -3.52 -2.37 -0.32
CA GLY A 100 -2.14 -2.77 -0.42
C GLY A 100 -1.60 -2.94 -1.82
N VAL A 101 -0.38 -3.45 -1.86
CA VAL A 101 0.33 -3.82 -3.09
C VAL A 101 0.60 -5.31 -3.05
N GLY A 102 0.33 -5.98 -4.16
CA GLY A 102 0.65 -7.39 -4.37
C GLY A 102 1.73 -7.55 -5.44
N TYR A 103 2.64 -8.47 -5.23
CA TYR A 103 3.71 -8.79 -6.17
C TYR A 103 3.60 -10.26 -6.57
N SER A 104 3.66 -10.58 -7.85
CA SER A 104 3.61 -11.97 -8.32
C SER A 104 4.85 -12.78 -7.93
N CYS A 105 5.96 -12.10 -7.67
CA CYS A 105 7.15 -12.71 -7.07
C CYS A 105 7.73 -11.80 -5.99
N SER A 106 8.29 -12.39 -4.94
CA SER A 106 8.94 -11.65 -3.86
C SER A 106 10.41 -11.39 -4.16
N ALA A 107 10.81 -10.12 -4.16
CA ALA A 107 12.22 -9.73 -4.24
C ALA A 107 12.97 -9.98 -2.91
N TYR A 108 12.26 -10.16 -1.80
CA TYR A 108 12.80 -10.33 -0.47
C TYR A 108 12.58 -11.75 0.02
N ARG A 109 13.63 -12.37 0.50
CA ARG A 109 13.58 -13.69 1.10
C ARG A 109 14.01 -13.61 2.57
N TRP A 110 13.04 -13.52 3.47
CA TRP A 110 13.30 -13.42 4.93
C TRP A 110 13.32 -14.76 5.65
N SER A 111 13.04 -15.86 4.94
CA SER A 111 13.14 -17.22 5.45
C SER A 111 13.70 -18.16 4.40
N ARG A 112 14.54 -19.12 4.83
CA ARG A 112 15.11 -20.14 3.91
C ARG A 112 14.04 -21.01 3.23
N ASN A 113 12.92 -21.23 3.91
CA ASN A 113 11.84 -22.12 3.45
C ASN A 113 10.71 -21.34 2.74
N MET A 114 10.91 -20.08 2.44
CA MET A 114 9.94 -19.23 1.73
C MET A 114 10.05 -19.46 0.23
N ASP A 115 8.91 -19.64 -0.42
CA ASP A 115 8.82 -19.68 -1.89
C ASP A 115 8.58 -18.26 -2.43
N PRO A 116 9.57 -17.62 -3.07
CA PRO A 116 9.39 -16.29 -3.66
C PRO A 116 8.38 -16.26 -4.81
N ALA A 117 8.15 -17.38 -5.50
CA ALA A 117 7.22 -17.48 -6.61
C ALA A 117 5.75 -17.60 -6.17
N ALA A 118 5.50 -17.79 -4.87
CA ALA A 118 4.15 -17.82 -4.34
C ALA A 118 3.45 -16.44 -4.36
N GLY A 119 4.23 -15.36 -4.55
CA GLY A 119 3.76 -14.00 -4.47
C GLY A 119 3.82 -13.41 -3.05
N MET A 120 3.71 -12.10 -2.96
CA MET A 120 3.82 -11.36 -1.71
C MET A 120 2.79 -10.23 -1.66
N LEU A 121 2.23 -9.99 -0.49
CA LEU A 121 1.38 -8.83 -0.21
C LEU A 121 2.06 -7.87 0.77
N ARG A 122 1.90 -6.58 0.50
CA ARG A 122 2.05 -5.49 1.47
C ARG A 122 0.65 -4.98 1.76
N ILE A 123 0.20 -5.06 2.99
CA ILE A 123 -1.17 -4.72 3.36
C ILE A 123 -1.20 -3.74 4.53
N VAL A 124 -2.12 -2.79 4.46
CA VAL A 124 -2.39 -1.76 5.48
C VAL A 124 -3.89 -1.65 5.70
N ALA A 125 -4.30 -1.14 6.85
CA ALA A 125 -5.66 -0.66 7.06
C ALA A 125 -5.79 0.77 6.52
N GLY A 126 -6.98 1.14 6.03
CA GLY A 126 -7.20 2.43 5.38
C GLY A 126 -6.78 2.46 3.92
N LEU A 127 -6.47 3.66 3.41
CA LEU A 127 -6.02 3.85 2.03
C LEU A 127 -4.64 3.23 1.78
N GLY A 128 -4.40 2.80 0.54
CA GLY A 128 -3.20 2.08 0.14
C GLY A 128 -1.90 2.89 0.11
N THR A 129 -1.96 4.20 0.26
CA THR A 129 -0.82 5.14 0.24
C THR A 129 0.32 4.68 1.14
N ARG A 130 0.02 4.22 2.36
CA ARG A 130 1.03 3.71 3.31
C ARG A 130 1.59 2.33 2.97
N ALA A 131 1.00 1.61 2.04
CA ALA A 131 1.59 0.38 1.52
C ALA A 131 2.66 0.66 0.46
N VAL A 132 2.59 1.81 -0.21
CA VAL A 132 3.53 2.24 -1.26
C VAL A 132 4.66 3.07 -0.66
N ASP A 133 4.30 4.12 0.08
CA ASP A 133 5.25 5.07 0.65
C ASP A 133 5.95 4.52 1.88
N ARG A 134 7.26 4.81 1.98
CA ARG A 134 8.00 4.57 3.22
C ARG A 134 7.80 5.75 4.14
N THR A 135 7.07 5.50 5.23
CA THR A 135 6.90 6.46 6.31
C THR A 135 7.73 6.04 7.51
N GLU A 136 8.38 7.00 8.17
CA GLU A 136 9.17 6.73 9.37
C GLU A 136 8.29 6.16 10.49
N ASN A 137 8.77 5.07 11.12
CA ASN A 137 8.12 4.39 12.24
C ASN A 137 6.69 3.88 11.98
N ASP A 138 6.35 3.63 10.73
CA ASP A 138 5.08 3.05 10.33
C ASP A 138 5.31 1.92 9.32
N TYR A 139 4.74 0.75 9.57
CA TYR A 139 5.13 -0.47 8.87
C TYR A 139 3.92 -1.19 8.28
N PRO A 140 3.84 -1.34 6.94
CA PRO A 140 2.85 -2.22 6.34
C PRO A 140 3.11 -3.67 6.74
N ARG A 141 2.06 -4.47 6.85
CA ARG A 141 2.18 -5.90 7.05
C ARG A 141 2.68 -6.56 5.75
N LEU A 142 3.79 -7.27 5.82
CA LEU A 142 4.30 -8.11 4.74
C LEU A 142 3.85 -9.55 4.93
N ALA A 143 3.35 -10.17 3.87
CA ALA A 143 2.93 -11.55 3.88
C ALA A 143 3.33 -12.24 2.58
N ASN A 144 4.11 -13.33 2.66
CA ASN A 144 4.35 -14.18 1.50
C ASN A 144 3.22 -15.18 1.37
N LEU A 145 2.73 -15.40 0.17
CA LEU A 145 1.49 -16.15 -0.06
C LEU A 145 1.68 -17.69 0.04
N ASP A 146 2.91 -18.20 0.21
CA ASP A 146 3.13 -19.60 0.61
C ASP A 146 2.72 -19.84 2.07
N ARG A 147 2.86 -18.82 2.93
CA ARG A 147 2.51 -18.84 4.36
C ARG A 147 1.98 -17.49 4.81
N PRO A 148 0.82 -17.06 4.33
CA PRO A 148 0.35 -15.68 4.49
C PRO A 148 0.12 -15.28 5.95
N ALA A 149 -0.28 -16.22 6.80
CA ALA A 149 -0.48 -15.99 8.24
C ALA A 149 0.84 -15.94 9.04
N ALA A 150 1.99 -16.35 8.46
CA ALA A 150 3.25 -16.34 9.18
C ALA A 150 3.69 -14.92 9.52
N SER A 151 4.11 -14.72 10.77
CA SER A 151 4.63 -13.42 11.22
C SER A 151 6.14 -13.36 11.03
N LEU A 152 6.64 -12.18 10.62
CA LEU A 152 8.06 -11.86 10.59
C LEU A 152 8.65 -11.73 12.01
N HIS A 153 7.79 -11.43 13.00
CA HIS A 153 8.17 -11.15 14.38
C HIS A 153 7.70 -12.27 15.30
N ALA A 154 8.57 -12.69 16.21
CA ALA A 154 8.32 -13.83 17.08
C ALA A 154 7.42 -13.49 18.27
N THR A 155 7.49 -12.25 18.79
CA THR A 155 6.75 -11.84 20.00
C THR A 155 5.68 -10.80 19.65
N THR A 156 4.62 -10.73 20.49
CA THR A 156 3.55 -9.73 20.36
C THR A 156 4.11 -8.31 20.45
N ALA A 157 5.04 -8.07 21.36
CA ALA A 157 5.69 -6.77 21.53
C ALA A 157 6.43 -6.33 20.25
N GLN A 158 7.14 -7.23 19.58
CA GLN A 158 7.79 -6.95 18.30
C GLN A 158 6.77 -6.71 17.19
N LYS A 159 5.71 -7.53 17.10
CA LYS A 159 4.62 -7.32 16.15
C LYS A 159 4.00 -5.94 16.31
N HIS A 160 3.75 -5.52 17.54
CA HIS A 160 3.19 -4.21 17.87
C HIS A 160 4.18 -3.08 17.54
N GLN A 161 5.46 -3.25 17.85
CA GLN A 161 6.51 -2.27 17.56
C GLN A 161 6.61 -1.99 16.06
N PHE A 162 6.53 -3.04 15.22
CA PHE A 162 6.64 -2.99 13.77
C PHE A 162 5.29 -3.12 13.06
N SER A 163 4.23 -2.55 13.64
CA SER A 163 2.90 -2.48 13.05
C SER A 163 2.59 -1.08 12.50
N GLN A 164 1.54 -1.02 11.72
CA GLN A 164 0.97 0.25 11.25
C GLN A 164 0.36 1.02 12.42
N ARG A 165 0.68 2.31 12.53
CA ARG A 165 0.21 3.20 13.59
C ARG A 165 -0.75 4.27 13.09
N LYS A 166 -0.62 4.68 11.83
CA LYS A 166 -1.45 5.70 11.21
C LYS A 166 -2.20 5.12 10.03
N LEU A 167 -3.40 5.63 9.82
CA LEU A 167 -4.19 5.36 8.63
C LEU A 167 -4.33 6.64 7.82
N ASP A 168 -4.22 6.49 6.51
CA ASP A 168 -4.63 7.55 5.61
C ASP A 168 -6.10 7.33 5.25
N VAL A 169 -6.89 8.36 5.42
CA VAL A 169 -8.35 8.34 5.30
C VAL A 169 -8.81 9.62 4.61
N LEU A 170 -9.99 9.60 4.04
CA LEU A 170 -10.63 10.79 3.48
C LEU A 170 -11.64 11.34 4.48
N ASP A 171 -11.41 12.58 4.90
CA ASP A 171 -12.32 13.30 5.80
C ASP A 171 -13.32 14.08 4.97
N THR A 172 -14.59 13.67 5.05
CA THR A 172 -15.67 14.29 4.25
C THR A 172 -16.16 15.61 4.82
N GLU A 173 -15.94 15.88 6.11
CA GLU A 173 -16.25 17.18 6.71
C GLU A 173 -15.16 18.21 6.38
N GLN A 174 -13.89 17.80 6.42
CA GLN A 174 -12.77 18.67 6.11
C GLN A 174 -12.40 18.72 4.62
N ASN A 175 -13.06 17.87 3.81
CA ASN A 175 -12.86 17.76 2.37
C ASN A 175 -11.38 17.52 1.98
N CYS A 176 -10.68 16.65 2.71
CA CYS A 176 -9.26 16.41 2.49
C CYS A 176 -8.81 14.97 2.84
N LEU A 177 -7.63 14.61 2.32
CA LEU A 177 -6.89 13.43 2.77
C LEU A 177 -6.21 13.73 4.10
N ARG A 178 -6.35 12.84 5.08
CA ARG A 178 -5.72 12.97 6.41
C ARG A 178 -5.03 11.69 6.83
N SER A 179 -3.94 11.87 7.56
CA SER A 179 -3.31 10.79 8.34
C SER A 179 -3.79 10.88 9.79
N VAL A 180 -4.45 9.84 10.27
CA VAL A 180 -4.96 9.72 11.65
C VAL A 180 -4.29 8.57 12.38
N ASN A 181 -4.07 8.70 13.69
CA ASN A 181 -3.55 7.57 14.45
C ASN A 181 -4.62 6.50 14.59
N ALA A 182 -4.24 5.24 14.50
CA ALA A 182 -5.15 4.12 14.72
C ALA A 182 -5.81 4.17 16.10
N ASP A 183 -5.07 4.61 17.12
CA ASP A 183 -5.57 4.76 18.50
C ASP A 183 -6.74 5.75 18.59
N ASP A 184 -6.72 6.84 17.80
CA ASP A 184 -7.76 7.89 17.81
C ASP A 184 -9.07 7.39 17.17
N LEU A 185 -9.02 6.33 16.39
CA LEU A 185 -10.18 5.74 15.72
C LEU A 185 -10.80 4.56 16.48
N MET A 186 -10.18 4.14 17.60
CA MET A 186 -10.59 2.94 18.32
C MET A 186 -12.05 2.96 18.78
N ASP A 187 -12.53 4.12 19.21
CA ASP A 187 -13.91 4.25 19.72
C ASP A 187 -14.93 4.33 18.56
N LEU A 188 -14.51 4.71 17.36
CA LEU A 188 -15.36 4.79 16.18
C LEU A 188 -15.55 3.44 15.49
N TRP A 189 -14.61 2.52 15.69
CA TRP A 189 -14.63 1.27 14.96
C TRP A 189 -15.48 0.20 15.63
N PRO A 190 -16.37 -0.46 14.88
CA PRO A 190 -17.12 -1.58 15.39
C PRO A 190 -16.18 -2.75 15.73
N LEU A 191 -16.58 -3.56 16.70
CA LEU A 191 -15.75 -4.64 17.21
C LEU A 191 -15.39 -5.68 16.14
N TRP A 192 -16.30 -5.91 15.18
CA TRP A 192 -16.07 -6.84 14.07
C TRP A 192 -14.90 -6.35 13.21
N TYR A 193 -14.85 -5.05 12.91
CA TYR A 193 -13.78 -4.46 12.11
C TYR A 193 -12.43 -4.52 12.85
N LYS A 194 -12.41 -4.14 14.14
CA LYS A 194 -11.19 -4.28 14.97
C LYS A 194 -10.66 -5.71 14.92
N LYS A 195 -11.53 -6.70 15.10
CA LYS A 195 -11.11 -8.11 15.05
C LYS A 195 -10.60 -8.57 13.70
N ALA A 196 -11.06 -7.95 12.61
CA ALA A 196 -10.63 -8.30 11.24
C ALA A 196 -9.22 -7.77 10.92
N VAL A 197 -8.91 -6.53 11.32
CA VAL A 197 -7.68 -5.84 10.91
C VAL A 197 -6.65 -5.64 12.02
N MET A 198 -7.01 -5.93 13.28
CA MET A 198 -6.17 -5.69 14.46
C MET A 198 -6.03 -6.92 15.34
N GLU A 199 -4.97 -6.94 16.14
CA GLU A 199 -4.77 -7.87 17.26
C GLU A 199 -4.68 -7.10 18.58
N ARG A 200 -4.97 -7.78 19.69
CA ARG A 200 -4.82 -7.21 21.04
C ARG A 200 -3.44 -7.52 21.60
N ASP A 201 -2.85 -6.52 22.22
CA ASP A 201 -1.61 -6.67 22.99
C ASP A 201 -1.94 -6.82 24.49
N TYR A 202 -2.19 -8.05 24.90
CA TYR A 202 -2.52 -8.36 26.30
C TYR A 202 -1.37 -8.08 27.26
N GLU A 203 -0.11 -8.17 26.81
CA GLU A 203 1.06 -7.85 27.64
C GLU A 203 1.12 -6.34 27.91
N ALA A 204 0.88 -5.52 26.87
CA ALA A 204 0.79 -4.07 27.02
C ALA A 204 -0.41 -3.65 27.87
N GLU A 205 -1.57 -4.33 27.76
CA GLU A 205 -2.73 -4.10 28.60
C GLU A 205 -2.41 -4.37 30.09
N GLU A 206 -1.71 -5.47 30.36
CA GLU A 206 -1.30 -5.83 31.72
C GLU A 206 -0.30 -4.81 32.29
N ALA A 207 0.65 -4.34 31.48
CA ALA A 207 1.56 -3.26 31.86
C ALA A 207 0.80 -1.96 32.19
N CYS A 208 -0.19 -1.58 31.38
CA CYS A 208 -1.06 -0.44 31.66
C CYS A 208 -1.85 -0.62 32.96
N ARG A 209 -2.37 -1.82 33.22
CA ARG A 209 -3.10 -2.15 34.43
C ARG A 209 -2.23 -2.00 35.68
N ARG A 210 -0.95 -2.41 35.64
CA ARG A 210 0.03 -2.20 36.73
C ARG A 210 0.29 -0.72 37.02
N MET A 211 0.12 0.15 36.00
CA MET A 211 0.20 1.60 36.16
C MET A 211 -1.15 2.24 36.50
N ASN A 212 -2.13 1.43 36.94
CA ASN A 212 -3.50 1.86 37.26
C ASN A 212 -4.24 2.53 36.09
N ARG A 213 -3.91 2.15 34.84
CA ARG A 213 -4.54 2.61 33.60
C ARG A 213 -5.26 1.45 32.94
N TYR A 214 -6.58 1.49 32.92
CA TYR A 214 -7.42 0.44 32.33
C TYR A 214 -7.77 0.82 30.89
N ARG A 215 -7.06 0.24 29.90
CA ARG A 215 -7.39 0.39 28.49
C ARG A 215 -7.11 -0.90 27.73
N GLN A 216 -7.89 -1.15 26.68
CA GLN A 216 -7.56 -2.16 25.70
C GLN A 216 -6.48 -1.60 24.76
N VAL A 217 -5.50 -2.42 24.42
CA VAL A 217 -4.41 -2.07 23.52
C VAL A 217 -4.55 -2.92 22.25
N TRP A 218 -4.82 -2.25 21.15
CA TRP A 218 -4.96 -2.87 19.85
C TRP A 218 -3.88 -2.34 18.91
N PHE A 219 -3.46 -3.14 17.93
CA PHE A 219 -2.52 -2.74 16.90
C PHE A 219 -2.85 -3.40 15.56
N VAL A 220 -2.56 -2.72 14.46
CA VAL A 220 -2.93 -3.16 13.10
C VAL A 220 -2.01 -4.27 12.64
N THR A 221 -2.58 -5.39 12.19
CA THR A 221 -1.85 -6.54 11.66
C THR A 221 -2.46 -7.12 10.39
N CYS A 222 -3.73 -6.89 10.14
CA CYS A 222 -4.53 -7.56 9.09
C CYS A 222 -4.45 -9.09 9.15
N GLN A 223 -4.13 -9.65 10.35
CA GLN A 223 -3.84 -11.08 10.52
C GLN A 223 -5.03 -11.96 10.15
N LYS A 224 -6.25 -11.58 10.56
CA LYS A 224 -7.44 -12.37 10.26
C LYS A 224 -7.76 -12.44 8.77
N LEU A 225 -7.49 -11.36 8.05
CA LEU A 225 -7.62 -11.35 6.60
C LEU A 225 -6.58 -12.28 5.95
N LEU A 226 -5.35 -12.29 6.45
CA LEU A 226 -4.27 -13.18 5.98
C LEU A 226 -4.47 -14.65 6.39
N GLU A 227 -5.23 -14.92 7.44
CA GLU A 227 -5.66 -16.28 7.84
C GLU A 227 -6.84 -16.79 6.97
N ASN A 228 -7.55 -15.90 6.28
CA ASN A 228 -8.65 -16.29 5.41
C ASN A 228 -8.11 -16.92 4.12
N GLN A 229 -8.28 -18.24 3.99
CA GLN A 229 -7.77 -18.99 2.85
C GLN A 229 -8.44 -18.59 1.52
N VAL A 230 -9.72 -18.17 1.55
CA VAL A 230 -10.42 -17.72 0.35
C VAL A 230 -9.78 -16.43 -0.18
N PHE A 231 -9.48 -15.48 0.72
CA PHE A 231 -8.79 -14.24 0.35
C PHE A 231 -7.39 -14.51 -0.20
N THR A 232 -6.59 -15.29 0.52
CA THR A 232 -5.19 -15.53 0.12
C THR A 232 -5.06 -16.35 -1.15
N SER A 233 -5.96 -17.32 -1.38
CA SER A 233 -6.02 -18.06 -2.63
C SER A 233 -6.47 -17.19 -3.80
N LEU A 234 -7.49 -16.33 -3.58
CA LEU A 234 -7.93 -15.35 -4.60
C LEU A 234 -6.76 -14.45 -5.02
N MET A 235 -6.01 -13.91 -4.05
CA MET A 235 -4.88 -13.03 -4.35
C MET A 235 -3.76 -13.76 -5.11
N GLN A 236 -3.49 -15.02 -4.78
CA GLN A 236 -2.55 -15.85 -5.54
C GLN A 236 -3.02 -16.06 -6.99
N ASP A 237 -4.30 -16.39 -7.18
CA ASP A 237 -4.87 -16.64 -8.51
C ASP A 237 -4.88 -15.38 -9.37
N VAL A 238 -5.20 -14.22 -8.78
CA VAL A 238 -5.13 -12.92 -9.45
C VAL A 238 -3.70 -12.64 -9.92
N LEU A 239 -2.72 -12.73 -9.01
CA LEU A 239 -1.32 -12.47 -9.34
C LEU A 239 -0.78 -13.41 -10.41
N LYS A 240 -1.05 -14.71 -10.32
CA LYS A 240 -0.62 -15.70 -11.31
C LYS A 240 -1.31 -15.54 -12.67
N THR A 241 -2.56 -15.10 -12.66
CA THR A 241 -3.32 -14.87 -13.90
C THR A 241 -2.78 -13.66 -14.64
N LEU A 242 -2.51 -12.58 -13.91
CA LEU A 242 -1.95 -11.36 -14.47
C LEU A 242 -0.50 -11.57 -14.93
N GLU A 243 0.34 -12.26 -14.14
CA GLU A 243 1.70 -12.61 -14.54
C GLU A 243 1.73 -13.38 -15.87
N ARG A 244 0.83 -14.37 -16.03
CA ARG A 244 0.70 -15.12 -17.28
C ARG A 244 0.22 -14.26 -18.45
N ALA A 245 -0.73 -13.34 -18.20
CA ALA A 245 -1.27 -12.45 -19.23
C ALA A 245 -0.25 -11.41 -19.70
N TYR A 246 0.59 -10.92 -18.77
CA TYR A 246 1.65 -9.94 -19.07
C TYR A 246 2.95 -10.61 -19.55
N GLU A 247 3.06 -11.94 -19.47
CA GLU A 247 4.29 -12.71 -19.72
C GLU A 247 5.50 -12.15 -18.93
N ASN A 248 5.24 -11.52 -17.81
CA ASN A 248 6.23 -10.86 -16.94
C ASN A 248 5.72 -10.84 -15.50
N PRO A 249 6.61 -10.89 -14.50
CA PRO A 249 6.20 -10.59 -13.14
C PRO A 249 5.47 -9.25 -13.05
N VAL A 250 4.46 -9.19 -12.19
CA VAL A 250 3.60 -8.00 -12.05
C VAL A 250 3.54 -7.53 -10.62
N ASP A 251 3.31 -6.22 -10.45
CA ASP A 251 2.78 -5.64 -9.23
C ASP A 251 1.34 -5.17 -9.45
N ILE A 252 0.54 -5.26 -8.41
CA ILE A 252 -0.85 -4.81 -8.41
C ILE A 252 -1.11 -3.90 -7.21
N GLU A 253 -2.00 -2.95 -7.39
CA GLU A 253 -2.60 -2.20 -6.29
C GLU A 253 -4.04 -2.67 -6.09
N TYR A 254 -4.44 -2.85 -4.83
CA TYR A 254 -5.75 -3.38 -4.50
C TYR A 254 -6.33 -2.78 -3.23
N THR A 255 -7.67 -2.82 -3.12
CA THR A 255 -8.40 -2.54 -1.88
C THR A 255 -9.27 -3.72 -1.49
N VAL A 256 -9.55 -3.82 -0.20
CA VAL A 256 -10.45 -4.82 0.38
C VAL A 256 -11.50 -4.11 1.21
N ASN A 257 -12.77 -4.37 0.93
CA ASN A 257 -13.87 -3.94 1.78
C ASN A 257 -14.45 -5.17 2.46
N LEU A 258 -14.53 -5.11 3.78
CA LEU A 258 -15.13 -6.13 4.63
C LEU A 258 -16.49 -5.67 5.11
N ASP A 259 -17.41 -6.59 5.29
CA ASP A 259 -18.68 -6.36 5.96
C ASP A 259 -18.72 -7.03 7.36
N GLU A 260 -19.85 -6.86 8.05
CA GLU A 260 -20.04 -7.38 9.41
C GLU A 260 -20.07 -8.92 9.48
N SER A 261 -20.42 -9.60 8.38
CA SER A 261 -20.41 -11.08 8.29
C SER A 261 -19.01 -11.64 8.07
N GLY A 262 -18.04 -10.77 7.72
CA GLY A 262 -16.69 -11.15 7.35
C GLY A 262 -16.54 -11.48 5.87
N ASP A 263 -17.58 -11.24 5.07
CA ASP A 263 -17.48 -11.30 3.62
C ASP A 263 -16.65 -10.13 3.11
N PHE A 264 -15.99 -10.32 1.98
CA PHE A 264 -15.11 -9.30 1.44
C PHE A 264 -15.25 -9.12 -0.07
N VAL A 265 -14.96 -7.90 -0.51
CA VAL A 265 -14.82 -7.55 -1.92
C VAL A 265 -13.41 -7.01 -2.14
N VAL A 266 -12.69 -7.60 -3.10
CA VAL A 266 -11.39 -7.10 -3.55
C VAL A 266 -11.59 -6.30 -4.83
N ASN A 267 -11.07 -5.07 -4.84
CA ASN A 267 -11.03 -4.25 -6.06
C ASN A 267 -9.57 -4.17 -6.52
N LEU A 268 -9.31 -4.58 -7.75
CA LEU A 268 -8.03 -4.37 -8.41
C LEU A 268 -8.02 -2.95 -8.97
N LEU A 269 -7.05 -2.15 -8.55
CA LEU A 269 -6.95 -0.73 -8.92
C LEU A 269 -5.98 -0.50 -10.07
N GLN A 270 -4.82 -1.15 -10.02
CA GLN A 270 -3.77 -1.03 -11.03
C GLN A 270 -3.02 -2.36 -11.16
N CYS A 271 -2.49 -2.63 -12.34
CA CYS A 271 -1.52 -3.70 -12.59
C CYS A 271 -0.42 -3.18 -13.48
N ARG A 272 0.83 -3.42 -13.09
CA ARG A 272 2.03 -3.01 -13.83
C ARG A 272 3.00 -4.18 -13.99
N PRO A 273 3.80 -4.19 -15.07
CA PRO A 273 4.95 -5.08 -15.14
C PRO A 273 5.94 -4.74 -14.02
N LEU A 274 6.31 -5.75 -13.23
CA LEU A 274 7.30 -5.57 -12.18
C LEU A 274 8.70 -5.45 -12.81
N TYR A 275 9.39 -4.37 -12.49
CA TYR A 275 10.79 -4.22 -12.90
C TYR A 275 11.69 -5.12 -12.03
N THR A 276 12.14 -6.23 -12.59
CA THR A 276 13.03 -7.17 -11.90
C THR A 276 14.52 -6.90 -12.13
N GLY A 277 14.86 -5.77 -12.75
CA GLY A 277 16.23 -5.45 -13.17
C GLY A 277 16.72 -6.45 -14.23
N THR A 278 17.03 -6.00 -15.40
CA THR A 278 17.61 -6.82 -16.47
C THR A 278 19.02 -7.25 -16.12
N SER A 279 19.17 -8.24 -15.25
CA SER A 279 20.47 -8.81 -14.96
C SER A 279 20.39 -10.32 -14.81
N GLY A 280 20.11 -11.01 -15.92
CA GLY A 280 20.55 -12.37 -16.08
C GLY A 280 22.09 -12.51 -16.14
N GLY A 281 22.83 -11.42 -15.96
CA GLY A 281 24.27 -11.41 -15.82
C GLY A 281 24.69 -11.72 -14.38
N ARG A 282 25.42 -12.82 -14.17
CA ARG A 282 26.13 -13.01 -12.90
C ARG A 282 26.98 -11.78 -12.63
N ILE A 283 26.58 -10.96 -11.66
CA ILE A 283 27.41 -9.88 -11.16
C ILE A 283 28.67 -10.53 -10.57
N ARG A 284 29.77 -10.44 -11.30
CA ARG A 284 31.08 -10.80 -10.73
C ARG A 284 31.55 -9.60 -9.92
N LEU A 285 31.40 -9.71 -8.60
CA LEU A 285 32.04 -8.74 -7.72
C LEU A 285 33.55 -8.78 -7.96
N PRO A 286 34.20 -7.64 -8.18
CA PRO A 286 35.67 -7.59 -8.24
C PRO A 286 36.23 -8.16 -6.94
N ARG A 287 37.39 -8.81 -6.99
CA ARG A 287 38.11 -9.21 -5.78
C ARG A 287 38.59 -7.94 -5.09
N LEU A 288 37.88 -7.51 -4.06
CA LEU A 288 38.22 -6.38 -3.24
C LEU A 288 39.25 -6.85 -2.17
N ASN A 289 40.26 -6.03 -1.92
CA ASN A 289 41.10 -6.24 -0.76
C ASN A 289 40.32 -5.91 0.51
N GLN A 290 40.63 -6.58 1.63
CA GLN A 290 39.94 -6.32 2.91
C GLN A 290 39.93 -4.84 3.33
N ARG A 291 40.95 -4.08 2.89
CA ARG A 291 41.06 -2.63 3.16
C ARG A 291 40.06 -1.76 2.39
N ASP A 292 39.51 -2.30 1.31
CA ASP A 292 38.58 -1.59 0.43
C ASP A 292 37.10 -1.93 0.75
N ILE A 293 36.88 -2.80 1.77
CA ILE A 293 35.53 -3.21 2.19
C ILE A 293 35.09 -2.33 3.34
N PHE A 294 34.19 -1.41 3.08
CA PHE A 294 33.64 -0.49 4.09
C PHE A 294 32.69 -1.18 5.07
N PHE A 295 31.88 -2.12 4.58
CA PHE A 295 31.06 -3.03 5.39
C PHE A 295 30.75 -4.29 4.59
N CYS A 296 30.61 -5.40 5.29
CA CYS A 296 30.20 -6.67 4.72
C CYS A 296 28.91 -7.14 5.44
N LEU A 297 27.82 -7.30 4.69
CA LEU A 297 26.62 -7.94 5.19
C LEU A 297 26.77 -9.45 4.99
N LEU A 298 27.19 -10.14 6.05
CA LEU A 298 27.15 -11.59 6.13
C LEU A 298 25.71 -11.99 6.53
N TYR A 299 24.94 -12.48 5.57
CA TYR A 299 23.73 -13.24 5.89
C TYR A 299 24.17 -14.64 6.30
N THR A 300 24.11 -14.89 7.59
CA THR A 300 24.24 -16.26 8.16
C THR A 300 22.87 -16.92 8.18
#